data_d5e4b85e92e4e6509141229dae48d534
#
_entry.id   d5e4b85e92e4e6509141229dae48d534
#
_cell.length_a   1.000
_cell.length_b   1.000
_cell.length_c   1.000
_cell.angle_alpha   90.00
_cell.angle_beta   90.00
_cell.angle_gamma   90.00
#
_symmetry.space_group_name_H-M   'P 1'
#
loop_
_entity.id
_entity.type
_entity.pdbx_description
1 polymer ?
#
loop_
_entity_poly.entity_id
_entity_poly.type
_entity_poly.pdbx_seq_one_letter_code
_entity_poly.pdbx_strand_id
1 'polypeptide(L)'
;MPTIRLSVRELVEFLLRTGSIDSRFTGFDRANEGARIHRRLQKAAGEGYAAEVFLTAERTMDGIGFTIEGRADGIFTDEDGTVVIDEIKTTAAPTDAITEDMNPCHWAQGMVYGAICAEQRELETLDVRLTYYQIDTDEIIRYTRHFSAAELDAFLNDLLRQYLPWARRQLDWVEARNRSLGALQFPFPAYRPGQRALAGEVYRACAAGKAEQKGGTRLFCQAPTGIGKTMSALFPALKAMGEGKGEKIFYLTARNTTQAAAEDALARLRAADPALSLRSVTLSAKEKACLCKDAEGRPACLPEACPYANGYYERLKDALADLLDSTVPYDRAALTETARRHRVCPFELGLDLSEWCDVVIGDYNYLFDPTVHLRRFFDAAGDYIFLIDEAHNLPDRARAMYSARFC
;
A
#
# COMPACT_ATOMS: atom_id res chain seq x y z
N MET A 1 -22.73 1.64 11.08
CA MET A 1 -21.45 1.25 11.71
C MET A 1 -20.37 1.40 10.65
N PRO A 2 -19.29 2.11 10.91
CA PRO A 2 -18.19 2.22 9.97
C PRO A 2 -17.53 0.84 9.80
N THR A 3 -17.12 0.53 8.56
CA THR A 3 -16.53 -0.77 8.23
C THR A 3 -15.18 -0.55 7.54
N ILE A 4 -14.17 -1.31 7.97
CA ILE A 4 -12.83 -1.35 7.38
C ILE A 4 -12.63 -2.69 6.71
N ARG A 5 -12.17 -2.67 5.46
CA ARG A 5 -11.78 -3.86 4.72
C ARG A 5 -10.27 -3.98 4.76
N LEU A 6 -9.78 -5.15 5.14
CA LEU A 6 -8.37 -5.47 5.25
C LEU A 6 -8.09 -6.80 4.56
N SER A 7 -7.05 -6.87 3.77
CA SER A 7 -6.54 -8.17 3.38
C SER A 7 -5.82 -8.85 4.56
N VAL A 8 -5.82 -10.17 4.57
CA VAL A 8 -5.06 -10.97 5.56
C VAL A 8 -3.60 -10.54 5.58
N ARG A 9 -3.03 -10.31 4.40
CA ARG A 9 -1.64 -9.89 4.27
C ARG A 9 -1.39 -8.50 4.87
N GLU A 10 -2.23 -7.52 4.58
CA GLU A 10 -2.10 -6.16 5.14
C GLU A 10 -2.17 -6.17 6.67
N LEU A 11 -3.16 -6.86 7.24
CA LEU A 11 -3.31 -6.97 8.70
C LEU A 11 -2.07 -7.59 9.35
N VAL A 12 -1.61 -8.72 8.83
CA VAL A 12 -0.48 -9.48 9.37
C VAL A 12 0.84 -8.73 9.19
N GLU A 13 1.14 -8.23 7.98
CA GLU A 13 2.40 -7.52 7.72
C GLU A 13 2.46 -6.21 8.49
N PHE A 14 1.36 -5.46 8.60
CA PHE A 14 1.34 -4.23 9.37
C PHE A 14 1.65 -4.44 10.86
N LEU A 15 1.11 -5.50 11.45
CA LEU A 15 1.26 -5.75 12.89
C LEU A 15 2.54 -6.51 13.25
N LEU A 16 2.89 -7.53 12.47
CA LEU A 16 3.87 -8.55 12.86
C LEU A 16 5.16 -8.53 12.06
N ARG A 17 5.23 -7.75 10.97
CA ARG A 17 6.44 -7.67 10.17
C ARG A 17 7.59 -7.12 11.00
N THR A 18 8.69 -7.86 10.99
CA THR A 18 9.95 -7.55 11.69
C THR A 18 11.11 -7.62 10.72
N GLY A 19 12.30 -7.22 11.16
CA GLY A 19 13.51 -7.32 10.39
C GLY A 19 13.84 -6.07 9.59
N SER A 20 14.67 -6.24 8.60
CA SER A 20 15.37 -5.18 7.91
C SER A 20 14.93 -5.04 6.46
N ILE A 21 15.15 -3.86 5.88
CA ILE A 21 15.12 -3.69 4.42
C ILE A 21 16.40 -4.31 3.86
N ASP A 22 16.27 -5.25 2.94
CA ASP A 22 17.39 -5.89 2.26
C ASP A 22 17.16 -5.88 0.75
N SER A 23 17.99 -5.12 0.03
CA SER A 23 17.86 -4.97 -1.43
C SER A 23 18.30 -6.20 -2.23
N ARG A 24 18.98 -7.15 -1.60
CA ARG A 24 19.39 -8.44 -2.26
C ARG A 24 18.17 -9.29 -2.60
N PHE A 25 17.08 -9.11 -1.85
CA PHE A 25 15.85 -9.91 -1.99
C PHE A 25 14.72 -9.19 -2.72
N THR A 26 14.97 -8.04 -3.34
CA THR A 26 13.99 -7.27 -4.09
C THR A 26 14.24 -7.39 -5.60
N GLY A 27 13.20 -7.65 -6.39
CA GLY A 27 13.27 -7.66 -7.86
C GLY A 27 11.98 -8.12 -8.53
N PHE A 28 11.69 -7.55 -9.70
CA PHE A 28 10.50 -7.87 -10.51
C PHE A 28 10.50 -9.33 -10.96
N ASP A 29 11.66 -9.86 -11.35
CA ASP A 29 11.79 -11.23 -11.82
C ASP A 29 11.43 -12.27 -10.76
N ARG A 30 11.77 -11.99 -9.49
CA ARG A 30 11.46 -12.88 -8.37
C ARG A 30 9.97 -12.99 -8.05
N ALA A 31 9.19 -11.91 -8.19
CA ALA A 31 7.74 -11.97 -7.98
C ALA A 31 7.05 -12.85 -9.04
N ASN A 32 7.47 -12.74 -10.31
CA ASN A 32 6.96 -13.57 -11.39
C ASN A 32 7.39 -15.04 -11.24
N GLU A 33 8.62 -15.26 -10.81
CA GLU A 33 9.14 -16.60 -10.53
C GLU A 33 8.39 -17.24 -9.36
N GLY A 34 8.17 -16.52 -8.26
CA GLY A 34 7.36 -16.97 -7.13
C GLY A 34 5.96 -17.41 -7.56
N ALA A 35 5.25 -16.59 -8.32
CA ALA A 35 3.92 -16.94 -8.82
C ALA A 35 3.92 -18.18 -9.75
N ARG A 36 5.00 -18.38 -10.52
CA ARG A 36 5.16 -19.59 -11.34
C ARG A 36 5.40 -20.83 -10.48
N ILE A 37 6.21 -20.69 -9.43
CA ILE A 37 6.50 -21.79 -8.50
C ILE A 37 5.24 -22.18 -7.74
N HIS A 38 4.48 -21.22 -7.18
CA HIS A 38 3.20 -21.48 -6.51
C HIS A 38 2.28 -22.32 -7.39
N ARG A 39 2.03 -21.89 -8.64
CA ARG A 39 1.19 -22.64 -9.59
C ARG A 39 1.73 -24.04 -9.88
N ARG A 40 3.06 -24.22 -9.93
CA ARG A 40 3.69 -25.53 -10.13
C ARG A 40 3.44 -26.46 -8.95
N LEU A 41 3.63 -25.96 -7.72
CA LEU A 41 3.41 -26.72 -6.48
C LEU A 41 1.94 -27.08 -6.30
N GLN A 42 1.03 -26.12 -6.50
CA GLN A 42 -0.42 -26.33 -6.45
C GLN A 42 -0.88 -27.39 -7.44
N LYS A 43 -0.37 -27.36 -8.69
CA LYS A 43 -0.69 -28.38 -9.69
C LYS A 43 -0.11 -29.76 -9.35
N ALA A 44 1.07 -29.81 -8.75
CA ALA A 44 1.72 -31.07 -8.35
C ALA A 44 1.08 -31.71 -7.11
N ALA A 45 0.31 -30.96 -6.32
CA ALA A 45 -0.38 -31.44 -5.14
C ALA A 45 -1.54 -32.44 -5.45
N GLY A 46 -2.02 -32.46 -6.70
CA GLY A 46 -2.95 -33.47 -7.19
C GLY A 46 -4.43 -33.19 -6.90
N GLU A 47 -5.27 -34.20 -7.09
CA GLU A 47 -6.71 -34.12 -6.83
C GLU A 47 -6.99 -33.94 -5.34
N GLY A 48 -7.96 -33.06 -5.00
CA GLY A 48 -8.30 -32.73 -3.61
C GLY A 48 -7.60 -31.50 -3.04
N TYR A 49 -6.59 -30.96 -3.73
CA TYR A 49 -5.94 -29.70 -3.39
C TYR A 49 -6.66 -28.50 -4.04
N ALA A 50 -7.39 -27.72 -3.22
CA ALA A 50 -8.05 -26.50 -3.69
C ALA A 50 -7.05 -25.33 -3.64
N ALA A 51 -6.62 -24.85 -4.78
CA ALA A 51 -5.67 -23.73 -4.90
C ALA A 51 -6.38 -22.37 -4.89
N GLU A 52 -5.71 -21.31 -4.40
CA GLU A 52 -6.16 -19.92 -4.45
C GLU A 52 -7.58 -19.73 -3.87
N VAL A 53 -7.87 -20.35 -2.72
CA VAL A 53 -9.20 -20.33 -2.11
C VAL A 53 -9.46 -18.97 -1.49
N PHE A 54 -10.47 -18.26 -2.01
CA PHE A 54 -10.90 -16.99 -1.44
C PHE A 54 -11.64 -17.23 -0.11
N LEU A 55 -11.18 -16.59 0.94
CA LEU A 55 -11.74 -16.62 2.28
C LEU A 55 -12.08 -15.22 2.75
N THR A 56 -13.18 -15.04 3.46
CA THR A 56 -13.60 -13.78 4.04
C THR A 56 -14.29 -14.00 5.38
N ALA A 57 -14.05 -13.11 6.33
CA ALA A 57 -14.77 -13.08 7.60
C ALA A 57 -15.16 -11.66 7.97
N GLU A 58 -16.28 -11.54 8.69
CA GLU A 58 -16.70 -10.28 9.27
C GLU A 58 -16.55 -10.33 10.79
N ARG A 59 -16.00 -9.27 11.36
CA ARG A 59 -15.84 -9.09 12.82
C ARG A 59 -16.35 -7.71 13.22
N THR A 60 -16.85 -7.60 14.42
CA THR A 60 -17.21 -6.30 15.01
C THR A 60 -16.46 -6.13 16.31
N MET A 61 -15.77 -5.01 16.47
CA MET A 61 -15.03 -4.70 17.67
C MET A 61 -15.16 -3.21 17.99
N ASP A 62 -15.60 -2.90 19.20
CA ASP A 62 -15.79 -1.54 19.70
C ASP A 62 -16.56 -0.61 18.73
N GLY A 63 -17.60 -1.13 18.10
CA GLY A 63 -18.45 -0.37 17.18
C GLY A 63 -17.86 -0.16 15.78
N ILE A 64 -16.74 -0.83 15.45
CA ILE A 64 -16.13 -0.86 14.12
C ILE A 64 -16.33 -2.24 13.52
N GLY A 65 -16.84 -2.31 12.29
CA GLY A 65 -16.89 -3.53 11.49
C GLY A 65 -15.56 -3.76 10.76
N PHE A 66 -15.10 -4.99 10.74
CA PHE A 66 -13.92 -5.43 9.97
C PHE A 66 -14.35 -6.51 8.99
N THR A 67 -14.04 -6.32 7.72
CA THR A 67 -14.09 -7.37 6.71
C THR A 67 -12.65 -7.79 6.42
N ILE A 68 -12.29 -9.00 6.82
CA ILE A 68 -10.97 -9.59 6.59
C ILE A 68 -11.09 -10.54 5.42
N GLU A 69 -10.27 -10.36 4.38
CA GLU A 69 -10.37 -11.18 3.18
C GLU A 69 -8.99 -11.52 2.60
N GLY A 70 -8.91 -12.63 1.87
CA GLY A 70 -7.71 -13.01 1.16
C GLY A 70 -7.83 -14.34 0.44
N ARG A 71 -6.74 -14.77 -0.17
CA ARG A 71 -6.65 -16.06 -0.86
C ARG A 71 -5.60 -16.92 -0.18
N ALA A 72 -6.03 -18.03 0.40
CA ALA A 72 -5.12 -19.06 0.87
C ALA A 72 -4.48 -19.75 -0.34
N ASP A 73 -3.17 -19.97 -0.30
CA ASP A 73 -2.44 -20.63 -1.41
C ASP A 73 -3.00 -22.03 -1.69
N GLY A 74 -3.39 -22.76 -0.63
CA GLY A 74 -4.02 -24.06 -0.80
C GLY A 74 -4.82 -24.52 0.41
N ILE A 75 -5.87 -25.31 0.17
CA ILE A 75 -6.63 -26.02 1.19
C ILE A 75 -6.87 -27.45 0.69
N PHE A 76 -6.59 -28.43 1.53
CA PHE A 76 -6.83 -29.84 1.22
C PHE A 76 -7.20 -30.60 2.51
N THR A 77 -7.63 -31.85 2.35
CA THR A 77 -7.82 -32.78 3.45
C THR A 77 -6.74 -33.85 3.36
N ASP A 78 -6.04 -34.11 4.44
CA ASP A 78 -5.00 -35.14 4.47
C ASP A 78 -5.59 -36.57 4.58
N GLU A 79 -4.71 -37.56 4.66
CA GLU A 79 -5.09 -38.97 4.74
C GLU A 79 -5.86 -39.34 6.00
N ASP A 80 -5.67 -38.59 7.08
CA ASP A 80 -6.34 -38.77 8.36
C ASP A 80 -7.70 -38.04 8.44
N GLY A 81 -8.05 -37.31 7.38
CA GLY A 81 -9.30 -36.55 7.30
C GLY A 81 -9.18 -35.13 7.90
N THR A 82 -7.98 -34.69 8.27
CA THR A 82 -7.74 -33.33 8.82
C THR A 82 -7.67 -32.30 7.68
N VAL A 83 -8.37 -31.20 7.82
CA VAL A 83 -8.27 -30.07 6.88
C VAL A 83 -6.95 -29.35 7.12
N VAL A 84 -6.22 -29.07 6.04
CA VAL A 84 -4.90 -28.39 6.06
C VAL A 84 -4.97 -27.10 5.26
N ILE A 85 -4.56 -26.00 5.87
CA ILE A 85 -4.27 -24.73 5.19
C ILE A 85 -2.81 -24.73 4.80
N ASP A 86 -2.49 -24.61 3.51
CA ASP A 86 -1.13 -24.62 2.99
C ASP A 86 -0.73 -23.22 2.54
N GLU A 87 0.25 -22.63 3.21
CA GLU A 87 0.82 -21.33 2.88
C GLU A 87 2.19 -21.52 2.23
N ILE A 88 2.31 -21.19 0.95
CA ILE A 88 3.51 -21.42 0.13
C ILE A 88 4.39 -20.18 0.13
N LYS A 89 5.68 -20.36 0.37
CA LYS A 89 6.68 -19.29 0.33
C LYS A 89 7.89 -19.69 -0.50
N THR A 90 8.32 -18.80 -1.38
CA THR A 90 9.58 -18.95 -2.12
C THR A 90 10.70 -18.16 -1.42
N THR A 91 11.88 -18.75 -1.33
CA THR A 91 13.02 -18.13 -0.69
C THR A 91 14.33 -18.49 -1.41
N ALA A 92 15.29 -17.56 -1.37
CA ALA A 92 16.68 -17.80 -1.78
C ALA A 92 17.61 -17.99 -0.55
N ALA A 93 17.03 -18.06 0.65
CA ALA A 93 17.82 -18.38 1.85
C ALA A 93 18.45 -19.78 1.70
N PRO A 94 19.69 -19.99 2.20
CA PRO A 94 20.27 -21.33 2.26
C PRO A 94 19.34 -22.31 2.98
N THR A 95 19.32 -23.57 2.54
CA THR A 95 18.40 -24.59 3.06
C THR A 95 18.46 -24.75 4.59
N ASP A 96 19.66 -24.68 5.15
CA ASP A 96 19.93 -24.77 6.57
C ASP A 96 19.46 -23.54 7.38
N ALA A 97 19.21 -22.42 6.71
CA ALA A 97 18.63 -21.21 7.30
C ALA A 97 17.10 -21.15 7.20
N ILE A 98 16.46 -22.10 6.50
CA ILE A 98 15.01 -22.19 6.41
C ILE A 98 14.50 -22.91 7.65
N THR A 99 14.00 -22.15 8.60
CA THR A 99 13.42 -22.67 9.84
C THR A 99 11.93 -22.35 9.92
N GLU A 100 11.21 -23.05 10.78
CA GLU A 100 9.78 -22.80 10.95
C GLU A 100 9.46 -21.38 11.46
N ASP A 101 10.38 -20.75 12.19
CA ASP A 101 10.22 -19.42 12.79
C ASP A 101 10.97 -18.31 12.04
N MET A 102 11.44 -18.57 10.80
CA MET A 102 12.22 -17.59 10.06
C MET A 102 11.45 -16.29 9.76
N ASN A 103 10.12 -16.35 9.70
CA ASN A 103 9.29 -15.17 9.51
C ASN A 103 7.92 -15.35 10.18
N PRO A 104 7.61 -14.60 11.25
CA PRO A 104 6.36 -14.74 12.01
C PRO A 104 5.12 -14.44 11.15
N CYS A 105 5.22 -13.61 10.11
CA CYS A 105 4.10 -13.32 9.23
C CYS A 105 3.61 -14.54 8.44
N HIS A 106 4.47 -15.51 8.18
CA HIS A 106 4.07 -16.69 7.40
C HIS A 106 3.10 -17.57 8.19
N TRP A 107 3.43 -17.88 9.45
CA TRP A 107 2.49 -18.57 10.34
C TRP A 107 1.21 -17.77 10.56
N ALA A 108 1.34 -16.47 10.81
CA ALA A 108 0.19 -15.62 11.07
C ALA A 108 -0.79 -15.57 9.88
N GLN A 109 -0.31 -15.55 8.64
CA GLN A 109 -1.16 -15.62 7.45
C GLN A 109 -1.92 -16.93 7.41
N GLY A 110 -1.23 -18.07 7.57
CA GLY A 110 -1.87 -19.39 7.61
C GLY A 110 -2.86 -19.52 8.75
N MET A 111 -2.54 -19.01 9.94
CA MET A 111 -3.44 -19.04 11.10
C MET A 111 -4.71 -18.19 10.88
N VAL A 112 -4.60 -17.01 10.27
CA VAL A 112 -5.77 -16.18 9.94
C VAL A 112 -6.63 -16.87 8.89
N TYR A 113 -6.05 -17.47 7.84
CA TYR A 113 -6.80 -18.28 6.89
C TYR A 113 -7.44 -19.50 7.57
N GLY A 114 -6.73 -20.12 8.51
CA GLY A 114 -7.25 -21.21 9.33
C GLY A 114 -8.46 -20.80 10.15
N ALA A 115 -8.41 -19.64 10.83
CA ALA A 115 -9.53 -19.10 11.58
C ALA A 115 -10.79 -18.93 10.72
N ILE A 116 -10.61 -18.31 9.53
CA ILE A 116 -11.74 -18.08 8.61
C ILE A 116 -12.28 -19.40 8.05
N CYS A 117 -11.40 -20.35 7.70
CA CYS A 117 -11.78 -21.65 7.18
C CYS A 117 -12.51 -22.49 8.22
N ALA A 118 -12.02 -22.51 9.47
CA ALA A 118 -12.64 -23.23 10.58
C ALA A 118 -14.06 -22.74 10.83
N GLU A 119 -14.27 -21.42 10.87
CA GLU A 119 -15.59 -20.82 11.00
C GLU A 119 -16.53 -21.18 9.85
N GLN A 120 -16.08 -21.03 8.60
CA GLN A 120 -16.90 -21.27 7.41
C GLN A 120 -17.28 -22.76 7.23
N ARG A 121 -16.45 -23.68 7.71
CA ARG A 121 -16.64 -25.12 7.57
C ARG A 121 -17.07 -25.82 8.87
N GLU A 122 -17.28 -25.04 9.94
CA GLU A 122 -17.66 -25.55 11.27
C GLU A 122 -16.69 -26.61 11.79
N LEU A 123 -15.37 -26.39 11.64
CA LEU A 123 -14.33 -27.31 12.07
C LEU A 123 -13.97 -27.05 13.54
N GLU A 124 -13.72 -28.13 14.31
CA GLU A 124 -13.19 -28.02 15.67
C GLU A 124 -11.68 -27.84 15.70
N THR A 125 -10.99 -28.48 14.74
CA THR A 125 -9.52 -28.43 14.58
C THR A 125 -9.13 -28.43 13.12
N LEU A 126 -7.94 -27.96 12.82
CA LEU A 126 -7.30 -28.04 11.51
C LEU A 126 -5.78 -27.91 11.64
N ASP A 127 -5.07 -28.21 10.57
CA ASP A 127 -3.64 -28.00 10.47
C ASP A 127 -3.31 -26.78 9.62
N VAL A 128 -2.27 -26.05 10.01
CA VAL A 128 -1.63 -25.03 9.17
C VAL A 128 -0.27 -25.56 8.77
N ARG A 129 0.01 -25.53 7.47
CA ARG A 129 1.28 -25.97 6.88
C ARG A 129 1.98 -24.81 6.19
N LEU A 130 3.25 -24.59 6.52
CA LEU A 130 4.14 -23.72 5.74
C LEU A 130 4.92 -24.59 4.75
N THR A 131 4.84 -24.26 3.47
CA THR A 131 5.58 -24.91 2.41
C THR A 131 6.60 -23.93 1.84
N TYR A 132 7.87 -24.08 2.21
CA TYR A 132 8.98 -23.30 1.67
C TYR A 132 9.56 -24.00 0.43
N TYR A 133 9.73 -23.22 -0.63
CA TYR A 133 10.44 -23.62 -1.82
C TYR A 133 11.73 -22.81 -1.96
N GLN A 134 12.87 -23.48 -1.91
CA GLN A 134 14.18 -22.87 -2.12
C GLN A 134 14.44 -22.77 -3.63
N ILE A 135 14.69 -21.54 -4.12
CA ILE A 135 14.69 -21.23 -5.55
C ILE A 135 15.90 -21.81 -6.28
N ASP A 136 17.06 -21.87 -5.62
CA ASP A 136 18.32 -22.28 -6.26
C ASP A 136 18.52 -23.80 -6.26
N THR A 137 17.92 -24.52 -5.29
CA THR A 137 18.09 -25.98 -5.12
C THR A 137 16.86 -26.79 -5.47
N ASP A 138 15.72 -26.14 -5.74
CA ASP A 138 14.41 -26.76 -5.94
C ASP A 138 13.90 -27.59 -4.73
N GLU A 139 14.52 -27.43 -3.56
CA GLU A 139 14.13 -28.13 -2.34
C GLU A 139 12.83 -27.59 -1.76
N ILE A 140 12.03 -28.52 -1.22
CA ILE A 140 10.75 -28.20 -0.56
C ILE A 140 10.85 -28.60 0.90
N ILE A 141 10.68 -27.63 1.81
CA ILE A 141 10.67 -27.86 3.26
C ILE A 141 9.28 -27.53 3.77
N ARG A 142 8.72 -28.40 4.62
CA ARG A 142 7.38 -28.25 5.17
C ARG A 142 7.40 -28.31 6.67
N TYR A 143 6.66 -27.38 7.29
CA TYR A 143 6.39 -27.37 8.72
C TYR A 143 4.88 -27.37 8.91
N THR A 144 4.36 -28.23 9.79
CA THR A 144 2.93 -28.33 10.08
C THR A 144 2.69 -28.16 11.57
N ARG A 145 1.66 -27.38 11.91
CA ARG A 145 1.19 -27.20 13.29
C ARG A 145 -0.31 -27.44 13.35
N HIS A 146 -0.72 -28.16 14.40
CA HIS A 146 -2.13 -28.42 14.68
C HIS A 146 -2.72 -27.32 15.55
N PHE A 147 -3.95 -26.90 15.24
CA PHE A 147 -4.66 -25.85 15.97
C PHE A 147 -6.12 -26.23 16.19
N SER A 148 -6.67 -25.82 17.33
CA SER A 148 -8.11 -25.75 17.52
C SER A 148 -8.68 -24.48 16.87
N ALA A 149 -9.94 -24.54 16.46
CA ALA A 149 -10.66 -23.36 15.94
C ALA A 149 -10.68 -22.22 16.96
N ALA A 150 -10.78 -22.54 18.26
CA ALA A 150 -10.78 -21.55 19.33
C ALA A 150 -9.43 -20.80 19.44
N GLU A 151 -8.29 -21.48 19.29
CA GLU A 151 -6.97 -20.85 19.29
C GLU A 151 -6.81 -19.92 18.09
N LEU A 152 -7.26 -20.35 16.91
CA LEU A 152 -7.18 -19.55 15.69
C LEU A 152 -8.10 -18.32 15.75
N ASP A 153 -9.32 -18.46 16.24
CA ASP A 153 -10.24 -17.32 16.43
C ASP A 153 -9.71 -16.34 17.48
N ALA A 154 -9.17 -16.83 18.58
CA ALA A 154 -8.52 -16.00 19.59
C ALA A 154 -7.34 -15.21 19.01
N PHE A 155 -6.52 -15.83 18.15
CA PHE A 155 -5.41 -15.19 17.46
C PHE A 155 -5.88 -14.08 16.52
N LEU A 156 -6.87 -14.35 15.67
CA LEU A 156 -7.44 -13.34 14.77
C LEU A 156 -8.02 -12.16 15.56
N ASN A 157 -8.78 -12.43 16.61
CA ASN A 157 -9.35 -11.40 17.47
C ASN A 157 -8.27 -10.57 18.18
N ASP A 158 -7.14 -11.18 18.55
CA ASP A 158 -6.01 -10.46 19.14
C ASP A 158 -5.33 -9.52 18.13
N LEU A 159 -5.11 -9.96 16.90
CA LEU A 159 -4.62 -9.09 15.82
C LEU A 159 -5.54 -7.90 15.60
N LEU A 160 -6.85 -8.12 15.59
CA LEU A 160 -7.81 -7.02 15.41
C LEU A 160 -7.80 -6.04 16.59
N ARG A 161 -7.63 -6.52 17.84
CA ARG A 161 -7.45 -5.63 19.00
C ARG A 161 -6.20 -4.77 18.88
N GLN A 162 -5.10 -5.34 18.41
CA GLN A 162 -3.85 -4.60 18.17
C GLN A 162 -4.00 -3.58 17.04
N TYR A 163 -4.80 -3.88 16.01
CA TYR A 163 -5.05 -2.97 14.88
C TYR A 163 -6.09 -1.88 15.21
N LEU A 164 -6.97 -2.09 16.18
CA LEU A 164 -8.09 -1.22 16.52
C LEU A 164 -7.72 0.27 16.73
N PRO A 165 -6.62 0.64 17.42
CA PRO A 165 -6.20 2.03 17.54
C PRO A 165 -5.91 2.70 16.20
N TRP A 166 -5.31 1.97 15.26
CA TRP A 166 -5.01 2.42 13.91
C TRP A 166 -6.28 2.59 13.08
N ALA A 167 -7.20 1.63 13.20
CA ALA A 167 -8.51 1.69 12.59
C ALA A 167 -9.30 2.93 13.02
N ARG A 168 -9.35 3.22 14.31
CA ARG A 168 -10.01 4.42 14.85
C ARG A 168 -9.37 5.69 14.33
N ARG A 169 -8.04 5.78 14.41
CA ARG A 169 -7.28 6.93 13.89
C ARG A 169 -7.62 7.22 12.42
N GLN A 170 -7.73 6.17 11.59
CA GLN A 170 -8.07 6.33 10.18
C GLN A 170 -9.52 6.77 9.97
N LEU A 171 -10.47 6.19 10.70
CA LEU A 171 -11.88 6.57 10.62
C LEU A 171 -12.12 8.01 11.06
N ASP A 172 -11.58 8.39 12.21
CA ASP A 172 -11.67 9.76 12.75
C ASP A 172 -11.04 10.76 11.76
N TRP A 173 -9.91 10.39 11.16
CA TRP A 173 -9.26 11.21 10.16
C TRP A 173 -10.13 11.39 8.91
N VAL A 174 -10.69 10.31 8.36
CA VAL A 174 -11.54 10.34 7.16
C VAL A 174 -12.78 11.21 7.41
N GLU A 175 -13.38 11.11 8.59
CA GLU A 175 -14.53 11.95 8.97
C GLU A 175 -14.14 13.42 9.03
N ALA A 176 -13.07 13.77 9.74
CA ALA A 176 -12.57 15.13 9.86
C ALA A 176 -12.18 15.71 8.48
N ARG A 177 -11.46 14.93 7.68
CA ARG A 177 -11.10 15.28 6.31
C ARG A 177 -12.33 15.58 5.45
N ASN A 178 -13.28 14.66 5.39
CA ASN A 178 -14.46 14.81 4.55
C ASN A 178 -15.28 16.05 4.95
N ARG A 179 -15.43 16.30 6.25
CA ARG A 179 -16.11 17.49 6.78
C ARG A 179 -15.38 18.77 6.36
N SER A 180 -14.06 18.83 6.51
CA SER A 180 -13.26 20.02 6.16
C SER A 180 -13.24 20.25 4.64
N LEU A 181 -13.09 19.19 3.84
CA LEU A 181 -13.12 19.28 2.38
C LEU A 181 -14.52 19.71 1.87
N GLY A 182 -15.60 19.25 2.52
CA GLY A 182 -16.95 19.69 2.21
C GLY A 182 -17.11 21.21 2.39
N ALA A 183 -16.50 21.80 3.40
CA ALA A 183 -16.52 23.25 3.69
C ALA A 183 -15.51 24.07 2.87
N LEU A 184 -14.48 23.42 2.26
CA LEU A 184 -13.36 24.06 1.59
C LEU A 184 -13.81 25.07 0.52
N GLN A 185 -13.27 26.27 0.56
CA GLN A 185 -13.53 27.33 -0.40
C GLN A 185 -12.36 27.50 -1.37
N PHE A 186 -12.64 28.08 -2.53
CA PHE A 186 -11.58 28.42 -3.49
C PHE A 186 -10.65 29.48 -2.89
N PRO A 187 -9.30 29.26 -2.90
CA PRO A 187 -8.36 30.06 -2.10
C PRO A 187 -8.02 31.42 -2.68
N PHE A 188 -8.72 31.88 -3.71
CA PHE A 188 -8.51 33.17 -4.35
C PHE A 188 -9.82 33.96 -4.43
N PRO A 189 -9.77 35.31 -4.45
CA PRO A 189 -10.96 36.15 -4.52
C PRO A 189 -11.83 35.92 -5.77
N ALA A 190 -11.20 35.50 -6.89
CA ALA A 190 -11.89 35.25 -8.14
C ALA A 190 -11.16 34.20 -8.98
N TYR A 191 -11.91 33.51 -9.81
CA TYR A 191 -11.37 32.62 -10.83
C TYR A 191 -10.78 33.44 -12.01
N ARG A 192 -9.68 32.98 -12.56
CA ARG A 192 -9.17 33.49 -13.83
C ARG A 192 -10.07 33.08 -14.99
N PRO A 193 -10.04 33.78 -16.14
CA PRO A 193 -10.80 33.38 -17.33
C PRO A 193 -10.55 31.90 -17.68
N GLY A 194 -11.61 31.12 -17.88
CA GLY A 194 -11.55 29.69 -18.18
C GLY A 194 -11.27 28.76 -16.98
N GLN A 195 -10.75 29.27 -15.87
CA GLN A 195 -10.34 28.47 -14.70
C GLN A 195 -11.55 27.79 -14.05
N ARG A 196 -12.69 28.50 -13.91
CA ARG A 196 -13.91 27.93 -13.30
C ARG A 196 -14.52 26.83 -14.18
N ALA A 197 -14.49 26.99 -15.50
CA ALA A 197 -14.97 25.98 -16.43
C ALA A 197 -14.14 24.69 -16.30
N LEU A 198 -12.80 24.82 -16.31
CA LEU A 198 -11.90 23.69 -16.12
C LEU A 198 -12.14 22.97 -14.80
N ALA A 199 -12.25 23.70 -13.69
CA ALA A 199 -12.54 23.13 -12.38
C ALA A 199 -13.88 22.39 -12.35
N GLY A 200 -14.89 22.92 -13.02
CA GLY A 200 -16.20 22.27 -13.16
C GLY A 200 -16.15 20.93 -13.92
N GLU A 201 -15.36 20.87 -15.00
CA GLU A 201 -15.17 19.62 -15.75
C GLU A 201 -14.42 18.56 -14.92
N VAL A 202 -13.35 18.99 -14.20
CA VAL A 202 -12.61 18.08 -13.31
C VAL A 202 -13.53 17.54 -12.21
N TYR A 203 -14.33 18.41 -11.56
CA TYR A 203 -15.28 17.95 -10.55
C TYR A 203 -16.28 16.94 -11.11
N ARG A 204 -16.88 17.22 -12.29
CA ARG A 204 -17.82 16.28 -12.93
C ARG A 204 -17.17 14.95 -13.25
N ALA A 205 -15.93 14.96 -13.74
CA ALA A 205 -15.19 13.74 -14.04
C ALA A 205 -14.94 12.90 -12.76
N CYS A 206 -14.54 13.55 -11.66
CA CYS A 206 -14.36 12.86 -10.37
C CYS A 206 -15.69 12.36 -9.78
N ALA A 207 -16.76 13.16 -9.91
CA ALA A 207 -18.08 12.85 -9.36
C ALA A 207 -18.83 11.75 -10.15
N ALA A 208 -18.52 11.56 -11.44
CA ALA A 208 -19.16 10.54 -12.28
C ALA A 208 -18.93 9.11 -11.77
N GLY A 209 -17.87 8.87 -10.99
CA GLY A 209 -17.62 7.64 -10.25
C GLY A 209 -17.49 6.39 -11.12
N LYS A 210 -17.60 5.22 -10.49
CA LYS A 210 -17.48 3.89 -11.13
C LYS A 210 -18.72 3.47 -11.92
N ALA A 211 -19.81 4.27 -11.92
CA ALA A 211 -21.15 3.79 -12.23
C ALA A 211 -21.37 3.35 -13.68
N GLU A 212 -20.62 3.81 -14.67
CA GLU A 212 -21.00 3.61 -16.07
C GLU A 212 -19.95 3.02 -17.01
N GLN A 213 -18.68 2.90 -16.62
CA GLN A 213 -17.64 2.38 -17.53
C GLN A 213 -16.60 1.49 -16.83
N LYS A 214 -16.35 0.32 -17.42
CA LYS A 214 -15.15 -0.47 -17.08
C LYS A 214 -13.92 0.40 -17.35
N GLY A 215 -13.20 0.83 -16.30
CA GLY A 215 -11.95 1.61 -16.40
C GLY A 215 -12.04 3.07 -15.95
N GLY A 216 -13.14 3.50 -15.34
CA GLY A 216 -13.29 4.85 -14.78
C GLY A 216 -13.45 5.96 -15.83
N THR A 217 -13.75 7.18 -15.37
CA THR A 217 -13.91 8.36 -16.23
C THR A 217 -12.54 8.95 -16.58
N ARG A 218 -12.34 9.34 -17.82
CA ARG A 218 -11.11 10.00 -18.31
C ARG A 218 -11.43 11.38 -18.86
N LEU A 219 -10.70 12.39 -18.38
CA LEU A 219 -10.83 13.77 -18.84
C LEU A 219 -9.47 14.25 -19.36
N PHE A 220 -9.42 14.69 -20.59
CA PHE A 220 -8.25 15.35 -21.17
C PHE A 220 -8.50 16.86 -21.25
N CYS A 221 -7.64 17.64 -20.57
CA CYS A 221 -7.75 19.08 -20.49
C CYS A 221 -6.55 19.73 -21.17
N GLN A 222 -6.79 20.51 -22.21
CA GLN A 222 -5.79 21.39 -22.80
C GLN A 222 -6.08 22.83 -22.37
N ALA A 223 -5.15 23.45 -21.68
CA ALA A 223 -5.30 24.81 -21.18
C ALA A 223 -3.98 25.59 -21.28
N PRO A 224 -4.01 26.89 -21.58
CA PRO A 224 -2.82 27.71 -21.72
C PRO A 224 -2.05 27.81 -20.37
N THR A 225 -0.77 28.17 -20.47
CA THR A 225 0.03 28.47 -19.28
C THR A 225 -0.55 29.68 -18.53
N GLY A 226 -0.41 29.69 -17.20
CA GLY A 226 -0.89 30.81 -16.37
C GLY A 226 -2.36 30.78 -15.97
N ILE A 227 -3.20 29.89 -16.53
CA ILE A 227 -4.61 29.78 -16.13
C ILE A 227 -4.80 29.23 -14.71
N GLY A 228 -3.77 28.62 -14.12
CA GLY A 228 -3.86 28.00 -12.79
C GLY A 228 -4.34 26.55 -12.83
N LYS A 229 -3.85 25.76 -13.80
CA LYS A 229 -4.21 24.33 -14.02
C LYS A 229 -4.15 23.50 -12.73
N THR A 230 -3.05 23.62 -11.97
CA THR A 230 -2.83 22.84 -10.73
C THR A 230 -3.97 23.03 -9.74
N MET A 231 -4.34 24.29 -9.43
CA MET A 231 -5.43 24.58 -8.51
C MET A 231 -6.78 24.18 -9.11
N SER A 232 -6.97 24.33 -10.44
CA SER A 232 -8.20 23.92 -11.13
C SER A 232 -8.39 22.41 -11.19
N ALA A 233 -7.34 21.63 -10.96
CA ALA A 233 -7.40 20.18 -10.85
C ALA A 233 -7.52 19.73 -9.39
N LEU A 234 -6.65 20.21 -8.50
CA LEU A 234 -6.61 19.80 -7.09
C LEU A 234 -7.85 20.21 -6.31
N PHE A 235 -8.28 21.47 -6.39
CA PHE A 235 -9.41 21.96 -5.62
C PHE A 235 -10.71 21.18 -5.88
N PRO A 236 -11.17 20.98 -7.13
CA PRO A 236 -12.39 20.20 -7.39
C PRO A 236 -12.23 18.71 -7.09
N ALA A 237 -11.03 18.12 -7.25
CA ALA A 237 -10.77 16.74 -6.87
C ALA A 237 -10.87 16.54 -5.35
N LEU A 238 -10.34 17.49 -4.56
CA LEU A 238 -10.49 17.49 -3.10
C LEU A 238 -11.95 17.66 -2.68
N LYS A 239 -12.73 18.52 -3.34
CA LYS A 239 -14.17 18.63 -3.09
C LYS A 239 -14.90 17.31 -3.34
N ALA A 240 -14.62 16.66 -4.48
CA ALA A 240 -15.21 15.37 -4.82
C ALA A 240 -14.80 14.29 -3.78
N MET A 241 -13.56 14.27 -3.32
CA MET A 241 -13.10 13.39 -2.25
C MET A 241 -13.88 13.64 -0.95
N GLY A 242 -14.10 14.89 -0.55
CA GLY A 242 -14.90 15.24 0.62
C GLY A 242 -16.35 14.74 0.56
N GLU A 243 -16.86 14.49 -0.62
CA GLU A 243 -18.18 13.90 -0.88
C GLU A 243 -18.15 12.37 -1.04
N GLY A 244 -17.01 11.74 -0.74
CA GLY A 244 -16.84 10.29 -0.85
C GLY A 244 -16.71 9.77 -2.30
N LYS A 245 -16.29 10.64 -3.24
CA LYS A 245 -16.11 10.27 -4.65
C LYS A 245 -14.69 9.80 -5.00
N GLY A 246 -13.93 9.43 -4.00
CA GLY A 246 -12.58 8.89 -4.09
C GLY A 246 -11.91 8.85 -2.73
N GLU A 247 -11.06 7.87 -2.51
CA GLU A 247 -10.37 7.64 -1.24
C GLU A 247 -9.02 8.36 -1.19
N LYS A 248 -8.35 8.47 -2.34
CA LYS A 248 -6.99 9.00 -2.45
C LYS A 248 -6.77 9.69 -3.79
N ILE A 249 -6.00 10.77 -3.77
CA ILE A 249 -5.58 11.51 -4.98
C ILE A 249 -4.11 11.23 -5.24
N PHE A 250 -3.78 10.80 -6.46
CA PHE A 250 -2.42 10.73 -6.97
C PHE A 250 -2.18 11.91 -7.93
N TYR A 251 -1.34 12.86 -7.52
CA TYR A 251 -0.89 13.95 -8.38
C TYR A 251 0.48 13.59 -8.97
N LEU A 252 0.49 13.26 -10.24
CA LEU A 252 1.66 12.69 -10.91
C LEU A 252 2.18 13.62 -12.00
N THR A 253 3.50 13.79 -12.06
CA THR A 253 4.15 14.71 -12.96
C THR A 253 5.55 14.24 -13.38
N ALA A 254 6.06 14.75 -14.49
CA ALA A 254 7.38 14.39 -15.03
C ALA A 254 8.55 15.08 -14.33
N ARG A 255 8.32 16.17 -13.58
CA ARG A 255 9.39 17.08 -13.13
C ARG A 255 9.18 17.52 -11.68
N ASN A 256 10.29 17.67 -10.94
CA ASN A 256 10.26 18.20 -9.57
C ASN A 256 9.66 19.61 -9.46
N THR A 257 9.85 20.47 -10.47
CA THR A 257 9.29 21.84 -10.48
C THR A 257 7.75 21.83 -10.49
N THR A 258 7.15 20.85 -11.15
CA THR A 258 5.69 20.70 -11.19
C THR A 258 5.17 19.98 -9.92
N GLN A 259 5.99 19.17 -9.25
CA GLN A 259 5.68 18.67 -7.90
C GLN A 259 5.58 19.83 -6.91
N ALA A 260 6.55 20.76 -6.92
CA ALA A 260 6.52 21.97 -6.09
C ALA A 260 5.27 22.83 -6.34
N ALA A 261 4.78 22.90 -7.58
CA ALA A 261 3.53 23.62 -7.87
C ALA A 261 2.29 22.98 -7.22
N ALA A 262 2.26 21.65 -7.09
CA ALA A 262 1.21 20.96 -6.36
C ALA A 262 1.34 21.19 -4.85
N GLU A 263 2.55 21.12 -4.30
CA GLU A 263 2.83 21.44 -2.89
C GLU A 263 2.40 22.87 -2.56
N ASP A 264 2.75 23.85 -3.38
CA ASP A 264 2.35 25.25 -3.24
C ASP A 264 0.82 25.42 -3.29
N ALA A 265 0.14 24.68 -4.17
CA ALA A 265 -1.30 24.74 -4.25
C ALA A 265 -1.95 24.19 -2.96
N LEU A 266 -1.47 23.07 -2.42
CA LEU A 266 -1.94 22.53 -1.14
C LEU A 266 -1.60 23.45 0.04
N ALA A 267 -0.41 24.06 0.05
CA ALA A 267 -0.03 25.03 1.07
C ALA A 267 -0.95 26.27 1.06
N ARG A 268 -1.33 26.77 -0.11
CA ARG A 268 -2.29 27.88 -0.26
C ARG A 268 -3.69 27.51 0.27
N LEU A 269 -4.15 26.27 0.01
CA LEU A 269 -5.43 25.80 0.56
C LEU A 269 -5.40 25.76 2.09
N ARG A 270 -4.31 25.23 2.69
CA ARG A 270 -4.13 25.20 4.14
C ARG A 270 -4.02 26.62 4.75
N ALA A 271 -3.35 27.53 4.07
CA ALA A 271 -3.22 28.92 4.52
C ALA A 271 -4.56 29.67 4.46
N ALA A 272 -5.39 29.36 3.46
CA ALA A 272 -6.73 29.95 3.32
C ALA A 272 -7.75 29.36 4.32
N ASP A 273 -7.58 28.11 4.73
CA ASP A 273 -8.42 27.42 5.68
C ASP A 273 -7.56 26.64 6.69
N PRO A 274 -7.26 27.26 7.86
CA PRO A 274 -6.49 26.59 8.92
C PRO A 274 -7.17 25.35 9.54
N ALA A 275 -8.49 25.17 9.34
CA ALA A 275 -9.25 24.01 9.80
C ALA A 275 -9.20 22.84 8.80
N LEU A 276 -8.53 23.02 7.66
CA LEU A 276 -8.42 22.00 6.63
C LEU A 276 -7.62 20.78 7.13
N SER A 277 -8.33 19.67 7.30
CA SER A 277 -7.73 18.37 7.60
C SER A 277 -7.37 17.68 6.29
N LEU A 278 -6.08 17.68 5.93
CA LEU A 278 -5.60 17.10 4.68
C LEU A 278 -4.16 16.60 4.85
N ARG A 279 -3.95 15.30 4.73
CA ARG A 279 -2.62 14.67 4.71
C ARG A 279 -2.11 14.57 3.28
N SER A 280 -0.90 15.07 3.05
CA SER A 280 -0.26 14.94 1.75
C SER A 280 1.21 14.59 1.91
N VAL A 281 1.71 13.73 1.03
CA VAL A 281 3.12 13.34 0.99
C VAL A 281 3.66 13.51 -0.43
N THR A 282 4.90 14.00 -0.53
CA THR A 282 5.64 14.03 -1.80
C THR A 282 6.70 12.94 -1.79
N LEU A 283 6.52 11.97 -2.68
CA LEU A 283 7.46 10.87 -2.85
C LEU A 283 8.68 11.31 -3.66
N SER A 284 9.85 11.17 -3.05
CA SER A 284 11.14 11.45 -3.68
C SER A 284 11.78 10.17 -4.19
N ALA A 285 12.57 10.25 -5.26
CA ALA A 285 13.38 9.13 -5.71
C ALA A 285 14.35 8.66 -4.60
N LYS A 286 14.60 7.35 -4.55
CA LYS A 286 15.43 6.71 -3.51
C LYS A 286 16.81 7.35 -3.37
N GLU A 287 17.45 7.69 -4.48
CA GLU A 287 18.77 8.33 -4.52
C GLU A 287 18.77 9.71 -3.86
N LYS A 288 17.64 10.42 -3.90
CA LYS A 288 17.49 11.75 -3.29
C LYS A 288 17.12 11.67 -1.81
N ALA A 289 16.30 10.70 -1.45
CA ALA A 289 15.83 10.52 -0.08
C ALA A 289 16.89 9.85 0.82
N CYS A 290 17.75 8.99 0.26
CA CYS A 290 18.68 8.13 0.99
C CYS A 290 19.67 8.93 1.86
N LEU A 291 19.75 8.55 3.14
CA LEU A 291 20.70 9.09 4.13
C LEU A 291 21.98 8.27 4.26
N CYS A 292 22.03 7.06 3.69
CA CYS A 292 23.17 6.16 3.74
C CYS A 292 23.57 5.74 2.33
N LYS A 293 24.71 6.24 1.86
CA LYS A 293 25.20 6.00 0.51
C LYS A 293 26.57 5.32 0.55
N ASP A 294 26.85 4.49 -0.45
CA ASP A 294 28.16 3.89 -0.67
C ASP A 294 29.20 4.94 -1.12
N ALA A 295 30.44 4.49 -1.35
CA ALA A 295 31.54 5.35 -1.82
C ALA A 295 31.28 5.99 -3.19
N GLU A 296 30.43 5.39 -4.00
CA GLU A 296 30.01 5.87 -5.32
C GLU A 296 28.76 6.77 -5.24
N GLY A 297 28.26 7.06 -4.05
CA GLY A 297 27.08 7.90 -3.82
C GLY A 297 25.74 7.24 -4.10
N ARG A 298 25.68 5.89 -4.20
CA ARG A 298 24.47 5.11 -4.45
C ARG A 298 23.84 4.63 -3.12
N PRO A 299 22.52 4.46 -3.05
CA PRO A 299 21.87 3.88 -1.88
C PRO A 299 22.38 2.46 -1.58
N ALA A 300 22.93 2.25 -0.39
CA ALA A 300 23.37 0.94 0.10
C ALA A 300 22.32 0.37 1.06
N CYS A 301 21.32 -0.37 0.54
CA CYS A 301 20.22 -0.87 1.33
C CYS A 301 20.46 -2.30 1.81
N LEU A 302 21.54 -2.48 2.58
CA LEU A 302 21.90 -3.73 3.21
C LEU A 302 21.85 -3.55 4.73
N PRO A 303 21.30 -4.50 5.49
CA PRO A 303 21.17 -4.38 6.95
C PRO A 303 22.51 -4.11 7.66
N GLU A 304 23.57 -4.76 7.19
CA GLU A 304 24.92 -4.62 7.71
C GLU A 304 25.59 -3.27 7.40
N ALA A 305 25.14 -2.60 6.34
CA ALA A 305 25.76 -1.35 5.86
C ALA A 305 24.92 -0.09 6.18
N CYS A 306 23.62 -0.25 6.40
CA CYS A 306 22.72 0.88 6.56
C CYS A 306 21.95 0.82 7.88
N PRO A 307 22.21 1.73 8.85
CA PRO A 307 21.52 1.75 10.13
C PRO A 307 20.04 2.11 10.03
N TYR A 308 19.59 2.68 8.89
CA TYR A 308 18.19 3.01 8.62
C TYR A 308 17.44 1.84 7.98
N ALA A 309 18.15 0.88 7.39
CA ALA A 309 17.58 -0.36 6.85
C ALA A 309 17.52 -1.46 7.91
N ASN A 310 18.54 -1.54 8.77
CA ASN A 310 18.62 -2.51 9.85
C ASN A 310 17.49 -2.30 10.85
N GLY A 311 16.67 -3.32 11.11
CA GLY A 311 15.53 -3.28 12.03
C GLY A 311 14.51 -2.19 11.68
N TYR A 312 14.24 -1.99 10.41
CA TYR A 312 13.31 -0.97 9.92
C TYR A 312 11.89 -1.21 10.42
N TYR A 313 11.40 -2.45 10.26
CA TYR A 313 10.00 -2.76 10.51
C TYR A 313 9.62 -2.73 11.98
N GLU A 314 10.55 -2.97 12.91
CA GLU A 314 10.33 -2.83 14.35
C GLU A 314 10.08 -1.39 14.77
N ARG A 315 10.65 -0.41 14.04
CA ARG A 315 10.57 1.02 14.35
C ARG A 315 9.56 1.78 13.50
N LEU A 316 9.04 1.13 12.45
CA LEU A 316 8.14 1.78 11.48
C LEU A 316 6.87 2.31 12.14
N LYS A 317 6.22 1.51 12.99
CA LYS A 317 4.95 1.90 13.62
C LYS A 317 5.08 3.14 14.49
N ASP A 318 6.16 3.25 15.26
CA ASP A 318 6.43 4.43 16.10
C ASP A 318 6.72 5.67 15.23
N ALA A 319 7.46 5.51 14.13
CA ALA A 319 7.74 6.59 13.19
C ALA A 319 6.47 7.06 12.46
N LEU A 320 5.58 6.14 12.08
CA LEU A 320 4.27 6.46 11.50
C LEU A 320 3.37 7.17 12.51
N ALA A 321 3.29 6.68 13.75
CA ALA A 321 2.50 7.31 14.80
C ALA A 321 2.93 8.75 15.04
N ASP A 322 4.24 9.00 15.16
CA ASP A 322 4.82 10.33 15.34
C ASP A 322 4.45 11.29 14.19
N LEU A 323 4.53 10.84 12.94
CA LEU A 323 4.10 11.63 11.79
C LEU A 323 2.60 11.88 11.78
N LEU A 324 1.79 10.86 12.04
CA LEU A 324 0.33 10.97 12.01
C LEU A 324 -0.23 11.84 13.15
N ASP A 325 0.51 11.99 14.25
CA ASP A 325 0.18 12.90 15.36
C ASP A 325 0.70 14.31 15.13
N SER A 326 1.60 14.50 14.15
CA SER A 326 2.13 15.81 13.78
C SER A 326 1.17 16.60 12.88
N THR A 327 1.42 17.90 12.77
CA THR A 327 0.74 18.73 11.78
C THR A 327 1.36 18.55 10.41
N VAL A 328 0.53 18.38 9.39
CA VAL A 328 0.94 18.35 7.97
C VAL A 328 1.54 19.69 7.52
N PRO A 329 2.41 19.73 6.50
CA PRO A 329 2.64 18.72 5.45
C PRO A 329 3.77 17.74 5.77
N TYR A 330 3.71 16.55 5.18
CA TYR A 330 4.79 15.56 5.22
C TYR A 330 5.73 15.78 4.01
N ASP A 331 6.51 16.84 4.08
CA ASP A 331 7.50 17.15 3.08
C ASP A 331 8.80 16.32 3.31
N ARG A 332 9.76 16.52 2.42
CA ARG A 332 11.05 15.83 2.52
C ARG A 332 11.79 16.15 3.82
N ALA A 333 11.66 17.35 4.35
CA ALA A 333 12.35 17.75 5.57
C ALA A 333 11.75 17.01 6.78
N ALA A 334 10.42 17.00 6.91
CA ALA A 334 9.70 16.28 7.95
C ALA A 334 10.00 14.77 7.92
N LEU A 335 9.95 14.14 6.72
CA LEU A 335 10.32 12.74 6.56
C LEU A 335 11.77 12.46 6.95
N THR A 336 12.70 13.33 6.57
CA THR A 336 14.12 13.17 6.89
C THR A 336 14.39 13.31 8.38
N GLU A 337 13.73 14.25 9.05
CA GLU A 337 13.86 14.46 10.50
C GLU A 337 13.31 13.28 11.28
N THR A 338 12.10 12.83 10.96
CA THR A 338 11.49 11.64 11.59
C THR A 338 12.32 10.39 11.33
N ALA A 339 12.82 10.22 10.10
CA ALA A 339 13.68 9.11 9.73
C ALA A 339 14.97 9.07 10.58
N ARG A 340 15.57 10.22 10.86
CA ARG A 340 16.75 10.31 11.75
C ARG A 340 16.40 9.99 13.20
N ARG A 341 15.28 10.50 13.70
CA ARG A 341 14.81 10.30 15.08
C ARG A 341 14.56 8.84 15.37
N HIS A 342 13.83 8.16 14.47
CA HIS A 342 13.42 6.77 14.61
C HIS A 342 14.41 5.78 13.97
N ARG A 343 15.47 6.24 13.30
CA ARG A 343 16.42 5.41 12.54
C ARG A 343 15.74 4.51 11.50
N VAL A 344 14.80 5.06 10.74
CA VAL A 344 14.10 4.38 9.65
C VAL A 344 14.50 4.98 8.30
N CYS A 345 14.40 4.21 7.21
CA CYS A 345 14.72 4.70 5.88
C CYS A 345 13.69 5.77 5.44
N PRO A 346 14.11 7.01 5.13
CA PRO A 346 13.14 8.07 4.76
C PRO A 346 12.43 7.81 3.43
N PHE A 347 13.02 7.03 2.53
CA PHE A 347 12.37 6.63 1.28
C PHE A 347 11.22 5.65 1.55
N GLU A 348 11.50 4.56 2.28
CA GLU A 348 10.47 3.56 2.62
C GLU A 348 9.42 4.16 3.57
N LEU A 349 9.82 4.99 4.54
CA LEU A 349 8.89 5.72 5.42
C LEU A 349 7.91 6.58 4.62
N GLY A 350 8.37 7.26 3.56
CA GLY A 350 7.50 8.03 2.68
C GLY A 350 6.51 7.14 1.91
N LEU A 351 6.94 5.95 1.50
CA LEU A 351 6.08 4.96 0.86
C LEU A 351 5.04 4.40 1.84
N ASP A 352 5.45 4.02 3.05
CA ASP A 352 4.53 3.48 4.07
C ASP A 352 3.56 4.56 4.56
N LEU A 353 4.02 5.80 4.77
CA LEU A 353 3.17 6.93 5.12
C LEU A 353 2.15 7.26 4.03
N SER A 354 2.47 7.02 2.75
CA SER A 354 1.55 7.31 1.64
C SER A 354 0.23 6.53 1.73
N GLU A 355 0.21 5.40 2.43
CA GLU A 355 -1.03 4.64 2.70
C GLU A 355 -2.00 5.42 3.60
N TRP A 356 -1.48 6.25 4.48
CA TRP A 356 -2.22 7.09 5.44
C TRP A 356 -2.53 8.50 4.92
N CYS A 357 -2.05 8.85 3.72
CA CYS A 357 -2.22 10.17 3.12
C CYS A 357 -3.40 10.21 2.14
N ASP A 358 -4.03 11.39 2.07
CA ASP A 358 -5.13 11.67 1.15
C ASP A 358 -4.62 12.04 -0.25
N VAL A 359 -3.47 12.73 -0.30
CA VAL A 359 -2.83 13.16 -1.56
C VAL A 359 -1.40 12.65 -1.60
N VAL A 360 -1.07 11.94 -2.65
CA VAL A 360 0.28 11.46 -2.96
C VAL A 360 0.80 12.20 -4.19
N ILE A 361 1.85 12.99 -4.02
CA ILE A 361 2.52 13.71 -5.11
C ILE A 361 3.75 12.90 -5.51
N GLY A 362 3.94 12.66 -6.81
CA GLY A 362 5.08 11.85 -7.27
C GLY A 362 5.38 11.96 -8.75
N ASP A 363 6.39 11.18 -9.17
CA ASP A 363 6.73 11.02 -10.59
C ASP A 363 5.77 10.04 -11.27
N TYR A 364 5.61 10.17 -12.58
CA TYR A 364 4.84 9.24 -13.42
C TYR A 364 5.26 7.78 -13.26
N ASN A 365 6.53 7.52 -12.95
CA ASN A 365 7.05 6.17 -12.79
C ASN A 365 6.29 5.40 -11.72
N TYR A 366 5.82 6.08 -10.69
CA TYR A 366 5.04 5.45 -9.61
C TYR A 366 3.71 4.84 -10.08
N LEU A 367 3.21 5.20 -11.26
CA LEU A 367 2.01 4.61 -11.84
C LEU A 367 2.31 3.78 -13.10
N PHE A 368 3.22 4.25 -13.96
CA PHE A 368 3.35 3.74 -15.32
C PHE A 368 4.57 2.85 -15.56
N ASP A 369 5.59 2.92 -14.70
CA ASP A 369 6.80 2.11 -14.86
C ASP A 369 6.58 0.70 -14.31
N PRO A 370 6.76 -0.36 -15.11
CA PRO A 370 6.51 -1.73 -14.66
C PRO A 370 7.40 -2.18 -13.51
N THR A 371 8.55 -1.53 -13.28
CA THR A 371 9.52 -1.92 -12.26
C THR A 371 9.36 -1.16 -10.93
N VAL A 372 8.88 0.09 -10.99
CA VAL A 372 8.80 0.96 -9.81
C VAL A 372 7.38 1.41 -9.45
N HIS A 373 6.35 0.98 -10.21
CA HIS A 373 4.97 1.35 -9.88
C HIS A 373 4.59 0.90 -8.45
N LEU A 374 3.72 1.67 -7.83
CA LEU A 374 3.33 1.44 -6.43
C LEU A 374 2.36 0.25 -6.32
N ARG A 375 2.88 -0.96 -6.28
CA ARG A 375 2.11 -2.21 -6.17
C ARG A 375 1.16 -2.19 -4.98
N ARG A 376 1.56 -1.60 -3.86
CA ARG A 376 0.75 -1.45 -2.65
C ARG A 376 -0.61 -0.78 -2.90
N PHE A 377 -0.74 0.00 -3.99
CA PHE A 377 -1.99 0.64 -4.38
C PHE A 377 -2.62 0.02 -5.63
N PHE A 378 -1.82 -0.48 -6.56
CA PHE A 378 -2.29 -0.77 -7.91
C PHE A 378 -2.42 -2.26 -8.24
N ASP A 379 -1.97 -3.15 -7.36
CA ASP A 379 -2.20 -4.59 -7.48
C ASP A 379 -3.64 -4.97 -7.08
N ALA A 380 -4.33 -4.13 -6.32
CA ALA A 380 -5.75 -4.24 -6.00
C ALA A 380 -6.55 -3.05 -6.55
N ALA A 381 -7.86 -3.23 -6.72
CA ALA A 381 -8.73 -2.14 -7.13
C ALA A 381 -8.97 -1.17 -5.96
N GLY A 382 -8.67 0.11 -6.17
CA GLY A 382 -8.95 1.20 -5.23
C GLY A 382 -9.76 2.30 -5.88
N ASP A 383 -10.36 3.16 -5.06
CA ASP A 383 -11.16 4.30 -5.51
C ASP A 383 -10.27 5.56 -5.58
N TYR A 384 -9.42 5.60 -6.62
CA TYR A 384 -8.39 6.62 -6.74
C TYR A 384 -8.72 7.67 -7.80
N ILE A 385 -8.35 8.92 -7.52
CA ILE A 385 -8.37 10.04 -8.46
C ILE A 385 -6.95 10.28 -8.93
N PHE A 386 -6.71 10.15 -10.24
CA PHE A 386 -5.41 10.44 -10.85
C PHE A 386 -5.41 11.80 -11.53
N LEU A 387 -4.54 12.69 -11.08
CA LEU A 387 -4.27 13.99 -11.68
C LEU A 387 -2.90 13.93 -12.37
N ILE A 388 -2.91 13.80 -13.68
CA ILE A 388 -1.69 13.65 -14.49
C ILE A 388 -1.35 15.00 -15.11
N ASP A 389 -0.39 15.70 -14.52
CA ASP A 389 0.03 17.02 -15.00
C ASP A 389 1.06 16.89 -16.14
N GLU A 390 1.01 17.82 -17.12
CA GLU A 390 1.88 17.81 -18.30
C GLU A 390 1.89 16.46 -19.04
N ALA A 391 0.69 15.85 -19.21
CA ALA A 391 0.49 14.52 -19.78
C ALA A 391 1.06 14.35 -21.21
N HIS A 392 1.35 15.44 -21.91
CA HIS A 392 2.02 15.40 -23.21
C HIS A 392 3.43 14.78 -23.17
N ASN A 393 4.05 14.70 -21.99
CA ASN A 393 5.33 14.01 -21.79
C ASN A 393 5.22 12.49 -21.69
N LEU A 394 4.01 11.94 -21.49
CA LEU A 394 3.81 10.50 -21.28
C LEU A 394 4.27 9.63 -22.49
N PRO A 395 4.05 10.01 -23.75
CA PRO A 395 4.50 9.16 -24.88
C PRO A 395 6.00 8.91 -24.89
N ASP A 396 6.81 9.96 -24.62
CA ASP A 396 8.26 9.83 -24.60
C ASP A 396 8.74 9.10 -23.35
N ARG A 397 8.09 9.32 -22.20
CA ARG A 397 8.34 8.57 -20.97
C ARG A 397 8.02 7.09 -21.13
N ALA A 398 6.88 6.75 -21.74
CA ALA A 398 6.52 5.37 -22.00
C ALA A 398 7.54 4.66 -22.88
N ARG A 399 8.01 5.33 -23.96
CA ARG A 399 9.10 4.79 -24.78
C ARG A 399 10.35 4.50 -23.96
N ALA A 400 10.75 5.41 -23.05
CA ALA A 400 11.92 5.22 -22.21
C ALA A 400 11.73 4.05 -21.21
N MET A 401 10.56 3.93 -20.58
CA MET A 401 10.23 2.88 -19.61
C MET A 401 10.22 1.47 -20.23
N TYR A 402 9.77 1.36 -21.49
CA TYR A 402 9.64 0.08 -22.19
C TYR A 402 10.76 -0.18 -23.22
N SER A 403 11.86 0.58 -23.17
CA SER A 403 13.02 0.40 -24.04
C SER A 403 14.18 -0.23 -23.28
N ALA A 404 14.81 -1.24 -23.86
CA ALA A 404 16.05 -1.83 -23.37
C ALA A 404 17.20 -1.52 -24.35
N ARG A 405 18.39 -1.23 -23.82
CA ARG A 405 19.62 -1.14 -24.59
C ARG A 405 20.42 -2.41 -24.37
N PHE A 406 20.75 -3.11 -25.44
CA PHE A 406 21.74 -4.19 -25.39
C PHE A 406 23.13 -3.53 -25.42
N CYS A 407 23.96 -3.80 -24.41
CA CYS A 407 25.36 -3.38 -24.32
C CYS A 407 26.26 -4.59 -24.55
#